data_b3d801a5184d87f9639e8408ddd26b5e
#
_entry.id   b3d801a5184d87f9639e8408ddd26b5e
#
_cell.length_a   1.000
_cell.length_b   1.000
_cell.length_c   1.000
_cell.angle_alpha   90.00
_cell.angle_beta   90.00
_cell.angle_gamma   90.00
#
_symmetry.space_group_name_H-M   'P 1'
#
loop_
_entity.id
_entity.type
_entity.pdbx_description
1 polymer ?
#
loop_
_entity_poly.entity_id
_entity_poly.type
_entity_poly.pdbx_seq_one_letter_code
_entity_poly.pdbx_strand_id
1 'polypeptide(L)'
;MQSKIIEEIIKEKLVVIVRGVESDKLISVAEAIYKGGIRFMEITYSADGSISDEETAENIKKLNEHFKGKMHIGAGTVLSEKQVELTYNAGGEFIISPDTYEAVIKKTKELGMISMPGALTPSEIQSAVRYGADFVKLFPVTNLGTGYVKAVKAPLSHVKLLAVGGINLDNIDEYLEAGVCGFGLGTNIIDKNMVKNNDFDGITALAAKYVEAVK
;
A
#
# COMPACT_ATOMS: atom_id res chain seq x y z
N MET A 1 11.12 9.04 13.33
CA MET A 1 9.75 8.84 12.78
C MET A 1 9.72 7.71 11.77
N GLN A 2 10.51 7.74 10.71
CA GLN A 2 10.53 6.67 9.68
C GLN A 2 10.77 5.26 10.23
N SER A 3 11.74 5.04 11.12
CA SER A 3 12.02 3.72 11.71
C SER A 3 10.80 3.10 12.40
N LYS A 4 10.01 3.92 13.10
CA LYS A 4 8.79 3.48 13.77
C LYS A 4 7.72 3.02 12.77
N ILE A 5 7.50 3.79 11.68
CA ILE A 5 6.54 3.42 10.64
C ILE A 5 6.97 2.12 9.93
N ILE A 6 8.28 1.95 9.66
CA ILE A 6 8.83 0.72 9.09
C ILE A 6 8.56 -0.49 10.00
N GLU A 7 8.80 -0.36 11.30
CA GLU A 7 8.53 -1.42 12.28
C GLU A 7 7.02 -1.74 12.35
N GLU A 8 6.17 -0.71 12.30
CA GLU A 8 4.71 -0.89 12.30
C GLU A 8 4.22 -1.56 11.00
N ILE A 9 4.75 -1.23 9.81
CA ILE A 9 4.42 -1.93 8.56
C ILE A 9 4.78 -3.42 8.65
N ILE A 10 5.97 -3.74 9.18
CA ILE A 10 6.42 -5.13 9.35
C ILE A 10 5.54 -5.89 10.34
N LYS A 11 5.08 -5.24 11.40
CA LYS A 11 4.20 -5.80 12.41
C LYS A 11 2.78 -6.03 11.88
N GLU A 12 2.20 -5.01 11.27
CA GLU A 12 0.79 -5.04 10.79
C GLU A 12 0.65 -5.82 9.47
N LYS A 13 1.69 -5.87 8.65
CA LYS A 13 1.84 -6.61 7.38
C LYS A 13 0.83 -6.25 6.27
N LEU A 14 -0.17 -5.43 6.53
CA LEU A 14 -1.24 -5.11 5.58
C LEU A 14 -1.29 -3.62 5.24
N VAL A 15 -1.29 -3.32 3.94
CA VAL A 15 -1.61 -2.00 3.40
C VAL A 15 -2.85 -2.15 2.50
N VAL A 16 -3.93 -1.43 2.80
CA VAL A 16 -5.13 -1.47 1.97
C VAL A 16 -5.07 -0.43 0.87
N ILE A 17 -5.33 -0.90 -0.36
CA ILE A 17 -5.34 -0.09 -1.59
C ILE A 17 -6.77 0.39 -1.84
N VAL A 18 -7.00 1.70 -1.70
CA VAL A 18 -8.30 2.32 -1.97
C VAL A 18 -8.26 3.00 -3.33
N ARG A 19 -8.97 2.41 -4.29
CA ARG A 19 -9.03 2.88 -5.68
C ARG A 19 -10.46 3.09 -6.14
N GLY A 20 -10.75 4.29 -6.66
CA GLY A 20 -12.05 4.59 -7.29
C GLY A 20 -13.21 4.56 -6.31
N VAL A 21 -12.98 4.88 -5.05
CA VAL A 21 -14.02 5.14 -4.05
C VAL A 21 -14.39 6.61 -4.09
N GLU A 22 -15.67 6.91 -4.17
CA GLU A 22 -16.20 8.27 -4.18
C GLU A 22 -15.83 9.02 -2.90
N SER A 23 -15.50 10.31 -3.02
CA SER A 23 -14.96 11.12 -1.91
C SER A 23 -15.90 11.21 -0.70
N ASP A 24 -17.21 11.15 -0.91
CA ASP A 24 -18.23 11.16 0.16
C ASP A 24 -18.30 9.86 0.95
N LYS A 25 -17.86 8.72 0.37
CA LYS A 25 -17.83 7.41 1.03
C LYS A 25 -16.47 7.09 1.67
N LEU A 26 -15.44 7.88 1.38
CA LEU A 26 -14.06 7.57 1.72
C LEU A 26 -13.84 7.44 3.24
N ILE A 27 -14.41 8.34 4.03
CA ILE A 27 -14.31 8.29 5.50
C ILE A 27 -14.99 7.04 6.04
N SER A 28 -16.19 6.69 5.56
CA SER A 28 -16.92 5.52 6.04
C SER A 28 -16.19 4.21 5.70
N VAL A 29 -15.61 4.13 4.50
CA VAL A 29 -14.77 2.99 4.09
C VAL A 29 -13.53 2.89 4.97
N ALA A 30 -12.85 4.01 5.22
CA ALA A 30 -11.66 4.05 6.07
C ALA A 30 -11.98 3.66 7.53
N GLU A 31 -13.11 4.11 8.07
CA GLU A 31 -13.57 3.68 9.40
C GLU A 31 -13.85 2.18 9.48
N ALA A 32 -14.47 1.61 8.43
CA ALA A 32 -14.72 0.17 8.36
C ALA A 32 -13.40 -0.63 8.36
N ILE A 33 -12.42 -0.19 7.56
CA ILE A 33 -11.07 -0.78 7.50
C ILE A 33 -10.39 -0.70 8.88
N TYR A 34 -10.43 0.49 9.50
CA TYR A 34 -9.84 0.72 10.82
C TYR A 34 -10.48 -0.15 11.91
N LYS A 35 -11.82 -0.25 11.94
CA LYS A 35 -12.57 -1.13 12.85
C LYS A 35 -12.18 -2.59 12.66
N GLY A 36 -11.93 -3.01 11.42
CA GLY A 36 -11.43 -4.35 11.09
C GLY A 36 -9.98 -4.63 11.50
N GLY A 37 -9.27 -3.64 12.06
CA GLY A 37 -7.91 -3.79 12.59
C GLY A 37 -6.79 -3.32 11.67
N ILE A 38 -7.07 -2.86 10.45
CA ILE A 38 -6.07 -2.34 9.51
C ILE A 38 -5.54 -0.99 10.02
N ARG A 39 -4.25 -0.74 9.81
CA ARG A 39 -3.55 0.48 10.25
C ARG A 39 -2.87 1.25 9.13
N PHE A 40 -2.79 0.70 7.92
CA PHE A 40 -2.16 1.32 6.76
C PHE A 40 -3.12 1.33 5.57
N MET A 41 -3.28 2.49 4.95
CA MET A 41 -4.15 2.67 3.79
C MET A 41 -3.55 3.65 2.79
N GLU A 42 -3.55 3.30 1.50
CA GLU A 42 -3.19 4.21 0.41
C GLU A 42 -4.42 4.67 -0.37
N ILE A 43 -4.43 5.94 -0.75
CA ILE A 43 -5.37 6.48 -1.74
C ILE A 43 -4.64 6.56 -3.07
N THR A 44 -5.19 5.93 -4.10
CA THR A 44 -4.50 5.86 -5.39
C THR A 44 -4.76 7.10 -6.25
N TYR A 45 -3.69 7.68 -6.79
CA TYR A 45 -3.81 8.64 -7.88
C TYR A 45 -4.42 7.99 -9.12
N SER A 46 -5.16 8.78 -9.89
CA SER A 46 -5.84 8.33 -11.11
C SER A 46 -4.90 8.45 -12.30
N ALA A 47 -4.44 7.31 -12.84
CA ALA A 47 -3.55 7.30 -14.01
C ALA A 47 -4.26 7.75 -15.30
N ASP A 48 -5.58 7.65 -15.37
CA ASP A 48 -6.40 8.07 -16.51
C ASP A 48 -6.94 9.52 -16.38
N GLY A 49 -6.61 10.20 -15.27
CA GLY A 49 -7.05 11.57 -15.01
C GLY A 49 -8.53 11.73 -14.67
N SER A 50 -9.24 10.64 -14.39
CA SER A 50 -10.66 10.68 -13.98
C SER A 50 -10.89 11.43 -12.66
N ILE A 51 -9.87 11.46 -11.80
CA ILE A 51 -9.79 12.26 -10.56
C ILE A 51 -8.52 13.08 -10.65
N SER A 52 -8.58 14.38 -10.36
CA SER A 52 -7.38 15.23 -10.37
C SER A 52 -6.39 14.88 -9.25
N ASP A 53 -5.13 15.21 -9.45
CA ASP A 53 -4.09 15.03 -8.43
C ASP A 53 -4.43 15.85 -7.17
N GLU A 54 -4.95 17.06 -7.37
CA GLU A 54 -5.35 17.96 -6.28
C GLU A 54 -6.52 17.38 -5.45
N GLU A 55 -7.51 16.77 -6.11
CA GLU A 55 -8.63 16.12 -5.43
C GLU A 55 -8.16 14.89 -4.64
N THR A 56 -7.26 14.09 -5.22
CA THR A 56 -6.65 12.94 -4.51
C THR A 56 -5.89 13.41 -3.28
N ALA A 57 -5.09 14.48 -3.38
CA ALA A 57 -4.36 15.06 -2.26
C ALA A 57 -5.31 15.60 -1.17
N GLU A 58 -6.42 16.24 -1.55
CA GLU A 58 -7.43 16.72 -0.60
C GLU A 58 -8.09 15.54 0.16
N ASN A 59 -8.35 14.42 -0.53
CA ASN A 59 -8.86 13.21 0.10
C ASN A 59 -7.85 12.59 1.09
N ILE A 60 -6.56 12.56 0.74
CA ILE A 60 -5.50 12.13 1.65
C ILE A 60 -5.46 13.03 2.89
N LYS A 61 -5.55 14.36 2.72
CA LYS A 61 -5.56 15.32 3.81
C LYS A 61 -6.73 15.10 4.77
N LYS A 62 -7.95 14.97 4.25
CA LYS A 62 -9.16 14.69 5.06
C LYS A 62 -9.01 13.43 5.90
N LEU A 63 -8.45 12.37 5.29
CA LEU A 63 -8.22 11.11 6.00
C LEU A 63 -7.13 11.25 7.07
N ASN A 64 -6.03 11.92 6.79
CA ASN A 64 -4.98 12.18 7.78
C ASN A 64 -5.50 13.00 8.97
N GLU A 65 -6.32 14.00 8.73
CA GLU A 65 -6.95 14.79 9.80
C GLU A 65 -7.91 13.94 10.65
N HIS A 66 -8.72 13.10 10.00
CA HIS A 66 -9.71 12.22 10.67
C HIS A 66 -9.04 11.12 11.51
N PHE A 67 -7.99 10.51 10.99
CA PHE A 67 -7.30 9.35 11.61
C PHE A 67 -5.99 9.71 12.31
N LYS A 68 -5.77 10.99 12.61
CA LYS A 68 -4.52 11.45 13.21
C LYS A 68 -4.09 10.60 14.42
N GLY A 69 -2.91 9.95 14.28
CA GLY A 69 -2.34 9.07 15.30
C GLY A 69 -3.03 7.72 15.49
N LYS A 70 -3.98 7.36 14.60
CA LYS A 70 -4.70 6.07 14.64
C LYS A 70 -4.39 5.17 13.45
N MET A 71 -4.20 5.74 12.27
CA MET A 71 -3.94 5.04 11.03
C MET A 71 -2.95 5.84 10.17
N HIS A 72 -2.07 5.15 9.48
CA HIS A 72 -1.13 5.73 8.54
C HIS A 72 -1.77 5.82 7.16
N ILE A 73 -1.81 7.02 6.61
CA ILE A 73 -2.36 7.30 5.29
C ILE A 73 -1.22 7.67 4.33
N GLY A 74 -1.23 7.06 3.16
CA GLY A 74 -0.27 7.35 2.10
C GLY A 74 -0.94 7.41 0.73
N ALA A 75 -0.12 7.49 -0.29
CA ALA A 75 -0.58 7.50 -1.68
C ALA A 75 -0.11 6.29 -2.46
N GLY A 76 -0.97 5.79 -3.35
CA GLY A 76 -0.66 4.77 -4.33
C GLY A 76 -0.72 5.27 -5.77
N THR A 77 -0.17 4.49 -6.68
CA THR A 77 -0.08 4.84 -8.12
C THR A 77 0.61 6.20 -8.35
N VAL A 78 1.63 6.47 -7.53
CA VAL A 78 2.42 7.71 -7.64
C VAL A 78 3.44 7.56 -8.77
N LEU A 79 3.35 8.41 -9.79
CA LEU A 79 4.15 8.33 -11.02
C LEU A 79 5.01 9.59 -11.26
N SER A 80 4.91 10.60 -10.40
CA SER A 80 5.63 11.86 -10.55
C SER A 80 6.06 12.47 -9.21
N GLU A 81 7.11 13.30 -9.26
CA GLU A 81 7.56 14.07 -8.08
C GLU A 81 6.47 15.05 -7.60
N LYS A 82 5.67 15.62 -8.52
CA LYS A 82 4.52 16.47 -8.17
C LYS A 82 3.53 15.73 -7.25
N GLN A 83 3.18 14.48 -7.58
CA GLN A 83 2.29 13.67 -6.75
C GLN A 83 2.91 13.34 -5.39
N VAL A 84 4.23 13.14 -5.32
CA VAL A 84 4.95 12.99 -4.04
C VAL A 84 4.81 14.24 -3.18
N GLU A 85 5.04 15.44 -3.76
CA GLU A 85 4.92 16.73 -3.05
C GLU A 85 3.49 17.01 -2.59
N LEU A 86 2.49 16.73 -3.43
CA LEU A 86 1.08 16.85 -3.07
C LEU A 86 0.72 15.93 -1.90
N THR A 87 1.19 14.69 -1.92
CA THR A 87 0.97 13.73 -0.84
C THR A 87 1.62 14.20 0.47
N TYR A 88 2.87 14.67 0.41
CA TYR A 88 3.58 15.22 1.57
C TYR A 88 2.82 16.41 2.19
N ASN A 89 2.40 17.36 1.36
CA ASN A 89 1.66 18.55 1.80
C ASN A 89 0.28 18.20 2.38
N ALA A 90 -0.31 17.08 1.96
CA ALA A 90 -1.54 16.52 2.51
C ALA A 90 -1.32 15.73 3.84
N GLY A 91 -0.08 15.64 4.32
CA GLY A 91 0.28 14.91 5.54
C GLY A 91 0.45 13.40 5.32
N GLY A 92 0.56 12.94 4.07
CA GLY A 92 0.80 11.54 3.77
C GLY A 92 2.16 11.06 4.29
N GLU A 93 2.24 9.82 4.74
CA GLU A 93 3.42 9.28 5.43
C GLU A 93 4.23 8.30 4.57
N PHE A 94 3.63 7.78 3.50
CA PHE A 94 4.29 6.84 2.59
C PHE A 94 3.80 6.97 1.15
N ILE A 95 4.66 6.51 0.23
CA ILE A 95 4.43 6.51 -1.22
C ILE A 95 4.55 5.10 -1.76
N ILE A 96 3.54 4.65 -2.52
CA ILE A 96 3.55 3.40 -3.26
C ILE A 96 3.44 3.70 -4.75
N SER A 97 4.38 3.17 -5.54
CA SER A 97 4.40 3.31 -7.00
C SER A 97 4.17 1.94 -7.68
N PRO A 98 3.67 1.89 -8.92
CA PRO A 98 3.59 0.64 -9.66
C PRO A 98 4.93 0.22 -10.28
N ASP A 99 5.92 1.12 -10.34
CA ASP A 99 7.19 0.99 -11.03
C ASP A 99 8.38 1.45 -10.17
N THR A 100 9.58 1.25 -10.71
CA THR A 100 10.85 1.63 -10.07
C THR A 100 11.37 2.93 -10.72
N TYR A 101 10.72 4.06 -10.41
CA TYR A 101 11.15 5.36 -10.92
C TYR A 101 12.04 6.11 -9.93
N GLU A 102 13.31 6.32 -10.31
CA GLU A 102 14.34 6.93 -9.44
C GLU A 102 13.91 8.27 -8.84
N ALA A 103 13.33 9.17 -9.67
CA ALA A 103 12.96 10.51 -9.24
C ALA A 103 11.88 10.47 -8.13
N VAL A 104 10.86 9.62 -8.28
CA VAL A 104 9.82 9.42 -7.26
C VAL A 104 10.40 8.86 -5.97
N ILE A 105 11.28 7.84 -6.05
CA ILE A 105 11.92 7.24 -4.87
C ILE A 105 12.76 8.29 -4.13
N LYS A 106 13.63 9.00 -4.84
CA LYS A 106 14.51 10.03 -4.24
C LYS A 106 13.72 11.18 -3.63
N LYS A 107 12.71 11.70 -4.33
CA LYS A 107 11.83 12.76 -3.81
C LYS A 107 11.10 12.31 -2.55
N THR A 108 10.60 11.08 -2.51
CA THR A 108 9.96 10.50 -1.32
C THR A 108 10.90 10.48 -0.12
N LYS A 109 12.15 10.06 -0.34
CA LYS A 109 13.16 10.00 0.73
C LYS A 109 13.62 11.38 1.17
N GLU A 110 13.76 12.33 0.25
CA GLU A 110 14.09 13.75 0.53
C GLU A 110 13.06 14.37 1.48
N LEU A 111 11.77 14.11 1.24
CA LEU A 111 10.68 14.61 2.07
C LEU A 111 10.43 13.79 3.36
N GLY A 112 11.24 12.77 3.63
CA GLY A 112 11.16 12.01 4.87
C GLY A 112 10.01 11.01 4.92
N MET A 113 9.38 10.66 3.80
CA MET A 113 8.33 9.63 3.72
C MET A 113 8.92 8.24 3.49
N ILE A 114 8.10 7.20 3.71
CA ILE A 114 8.43 5.81 3.41
C ILE A 114 8.23 5.54 1.92
N SER A 115 9.22 4.95 1.27
CA SER A 115 9.19 4.65 -0.17
C SER A 115 9.01 3.15 -0.41
N MET A 116 7.97 2.80 -1.20
CA MET A 116 7.58 1.44 -1.55
C MET A 116 7.34 1.32 -3.08
N PRO A 117 8.40 1.45 -3.91
CA PRO A 117 8.27 1.33 -5.36
C PRO A 117 7.93 -0.09 -5.80
N GLY A 118 7.23 -0.18 -6.93
CA GLY A 118 6.93 -1.43 -7.61
C GLY A 118 8.13 -1.95 -8.39
N ALA A 119 8.35 -3.26 -8.35
CA ALA A 119 9.34 -3.98 -9.13
C ALA A 119 8.89 -5.41 -9.38
N LEU A 120 9.36 -6.01 -10.45
CA LEU A 120 9.10 -7.41 -10.75
C LEU A 120 10.37 -8.23 -10.83
N THR A 121 11.43 -7.71 -11.43
CA THR A 121 12.70 -8.42 -11.69
C THR A 121 13.74 -8.12 -10.59
N PRO A 122 14.73 -9.02 -10.38
CA PRO A 122 15.83 -8.76 -9.45
C PRO A 122 16.59 -7.45 -9.75
N SER A 123 16.71 -7.05 -11.03
CA SER A 123 17.36 -5.81 -11.42
C SER A 123 16.57 -4.58 -10.97
N GLU A 124 15.26 -4.57 -11.16
CA GLU A 124 14.38 -3.50 -10.67
C GLU A 124 14.39 -3.43 -9.14
N ILE A 125 14.28 -4.57 -8.47
CA ILE A 125 14.34 -4.66 -7.00
C ILE A 125 15.63 -4.03 -6.48
N GLN A 126 16.79 -4.39 -7.05
CA GLN A 126 18.07 -3.83 -6.64
C GLN A 126 18.21 -2.35 -6.99
N SER A 127 17.64 -1.91 -8.11
CA SER A 127 17.61 -0.48 -8.46
C SER A 127 16.79 0.31 -7.44
N ALA A 128 15.59 -0.18 -7.06
CA ALA A 128 14.77 0.43 -6.02
C ALA A 128 15.54 0.59 -4.70
N VAL A 129 16.24 -0.46 -4.26
CA VAL A 129 17.07 -0.43 -3.03
C VAL A 129 18.21 0.59 -3.15
N ARG A 130 18.91 0.63 -4.30
CA ARG A 130 20.00 1.59 -4.54
C ARG A 130 19.51 3.05 -4.54
N TYR A 131 18.28 3.30 -4.97
CA TYR A 131 17.65 4.62 -4.94
C TYR A 131 17.13 5.02 -3.55
N GLY A 132 17.11 4.08 -2.58
CA GLY A 132 16.76 4.34 -1.19
C GLY A 132 15.37 3.86 -0.75
N ALA A 133 14.74 2.95 -1.50
CA ALA A 133 13.47 2.36 -1.11
C ALA A 133 13.54 1.65 0.26
N ASP A 134 12.52 1.84 1.09
CA ASP A 134 12.41 1.20 2.41
C ASP A 134 11.83 -0.21 2.30
N PHE A 135 10.91 -0.39 1.36
CA PHE A 135 10.30 -1.65 0.94
C PHE A 135 10.28 -1.72 -0.58
N VAL A 136 10.09 -2.91 -1.13
CA VAL A 136 9.81 -3.09 -2.55
C VAL A 136 8.49 -3.83 -2.72
N LYS A 137 7.55 -3.20 -3.41
CA LYS A 137 6.29 -3.80 -3.82
C LYS A 137 6.57 -4.76 -4.98
N LEU A 138 6.57 -6.06 -4.70
CA LEU A 138 6.65 -7.09 -5.75
C LEU A 138 5.31 -7.16 -6.46
N PHE A 139 5.24 -6.67 -7.71
CA PHE A 139 3.98 -6.48 -8.44
C PHE A 139 4.15 -6.63 -9.95
N PRO A 140 3.19 -7.30 -10.64
CA PRO A 140 2.12 -8.13 -10.08
C PRO A 140 2.60 -9.56 -9.77
N VAL A 141 2.23 -10.13 -8.61
CA VAL A 141 2.62 -11.52 -8.27
C VAL A 141 1.59 -12.56 -8.70
N THR A 142 0.47 -12.14 -9.26
CA THR A 142 -0.71 -12.98 -9.59
C THR A 142 -0.37 -14.30 -10.29
N ASN A 143 0.59 -14.26 -11.24
CA ASN A 143 0.93 -15.42 -12.06
C ASN A 143 2.31 -16.00 -11.76
N LEU A 144 3.02 -15.48 -10.76
CA LEU A 144 4.40 -15.88 -10.47
C LEU A 144 4.50 -16.93 -9.37
N GLY A 145 3.58 -16.90 -8.42
CA GLY A 145 3.53 -17.83 -7.31
C GLY A 145 4.68 -17.65 -6.29
N THR A 146 4.59 -18.41 -5.22
CA THR A 146 5.55 -18.36 -4.10
C THR A 146 6.94 -18.87 -4.45
N GLY A 147 7.05 -19.76 -5.47
CA GLY A 147 8.32 -20.23 -5.99
C GLY A 147 9.20 -19.11 -6.54
N TYR A 148 8.58 -18.13 -7.21
CA TYR A 148 9.30 -16.95 -7.70
C TYR A 148 9.79 -16.09 -6.52
N VAL A 149 8.96 -15.86 -5.52
CA VAL A 149 9.34 -15.08 -4.32
C VAL A 149 10.55 -15.73 -3.64
N LYS A 150 10.53 -17.05 -3.43
CA LYS A 150 11.65 -17.80 -2.83
C LYS A 150 12.93 -17.66 -3.65
N ALA A 151 12.84 -17.77 -5.00
CA ALA A 151 13.97 -17.61 -5.89
C ALA A 151 14.58 -16.20 -5.85
N VAL A 152 13.74 -15.15 -5.78
CA VAL A 152 14.20 -13.77 -5.63
C VAL A 152 14.81 -13.53 -4.24
N LYS A 153 14.17 -14.02 -3.18
CA LYS A 153 14.63 -13.85 -1.80
C LYS A 153 15.95 -14.53 -1.50
N ALA A 154 16.28 -15.62 -2.19
CA ALA A 154 17.53 -16.34 -1.95
C ALA A 154 18.77 -15.44 -2.08
N PRO A 155 19.02 -14.73 -3.21
CA PRO A 155 20.13 -13.78 -3.32
C PRO A 155 19.85 -12.40 -2.71
N LEU A 156 18.58 -12.01 -2.51
CA LEU A 156 18.16 -10.68 -2.05
C LEU A 156 17.45 -10.75 -0.69
N SER A 157 17.96 -11.56 0.23
CA SER A 157 17.35 -11.84 1.54
C SER A 157 17.15 -10.58 2.41
N HIS A 158 17.99 -9.56 2.23
CA HIS A 158 17.92 -8.27 2.94
C HIS A 158 16.77 -7.36 2.50
N VAL A 159 16.18 -7.61 1.32
CA VAL A 159 15.13 -6.74 0.79
C VAL A 159 13.79 -7.06 1.46
N LYS A 160 13.11 -6.02 1.94
CA LYS A 160 11.74 -6.11 2.47
C LYS A 160 10.76 -6.08 1.30
N LEU A 161 10.18 -7.25 0.96
CA LEU A 161 9.22 -7.39 -0.14
C LEU A 161 7.79 -7.35 0.40
N LEU A 162 6.93 -6.55 -0.25
CA LEU A 162 5.47 -6.58 -0.08
C LEU A 162 4.85 -7.24 -1.31
N ALA A 163 4.10 -8.33 -1.14
CA ALA A 163 3.43 -8.98 -2.27
C ALA A 163 2.12 -8.26 -2.63
N VAL A 164 1.95 -7.94 -3.91
CA VAL A 164 0.78 -7.21 -4.40
C VAL A 164 0.26 -7.83 -5.71
N GLY A 165 -1.06 -8.03 -5.76
CA GLY A 165 -1.76 -8.62 -6.90
C GLY A 165 -2.00 -10.12 -6.74
N GLY A 166 -3.28 -10.53 -6.72
CA GLY A 166 -3.69 -11.92 -6.61
C GLY A 166 -3.58 -12.57 -5.22
N ILE A 167 -3.28 -11.78 -4.19
CA ILE A 167 -3.24 -12.26 -2.81
C ILE A 167 -4.67 -12.32 -2.24
N ASN A 168 -5.01 -13.44 -1.60
CA ASN A 168 -6.29 -13.68 -0.95
C ASN A 168 -6.12 -14.58 0.29
N LEU A 169 -7.21 -14.88 0.99
CA LEU A 169 -7.17 -15.69 2.22
C LEU A 169 -6.70 -17.14 2.00
N ASP A 170 -6.78 -17.65 0.76
CA ASP A 170 -6.39 -19.04 0.46
C ASP A 170 -4.87 -19.17 0.22
N ASN A 171 -4.16 -18.06 -0.05
CA ASN A 171 -2.74 -18.10 -0.42
C ASN A 171 -1.82 -17.19 0.41
N ILE A 172 -2.37 -16.35 1.29
CA ILE A 172 -1.61 -15.35 2.03
C ILE A 172 -0.52 -15.97 2.91
N ASP A 173 -0.81 -17.11 3.56
CA ASP A 173 0.14 -17.83 4.42
C ASP A 173 1.34 -18.35 3.63
N GLU A 174 1.10 -18.90 2.43
CA GLU A 174 2.17 -19.42 1.56
C GLU A 174 3.14 -18.31 1.12
N TYR A 175 2.64 -17.08 0.91
CA TYR A 175 3.48 -15.93 0.59
C TYR A 175 4.29 -15.43 1.79
N LEU A 176 3.73 -15.48 3.01
CA LEU A 176 4.49 -15.20 4.24
C LEU A 176 5.64 -16.21 4.41
N GLU A 177 5.35 -17.50 4.22
CA GLU A 177 6.38 -18.57 4.26
C GLU A 177 7.43 -18.42 3.15
N ALA A 178 7.07 -17.83 2.01
CA ALA A 178 8.00 -17.53 0.93
C ALA A 178 8.94 -16.36 1.27
N GLY A 179 8.67 -15.59 2.34
CA GLY A 179 9.57 -14.58 2.88
C GLY A 179 9.20 -13.13 2.51
N VAL A 180 7.96 -12.84 2.13
CA VAL A 180 7.48 -11.47 2.08
C VAL A 180 7.22 -10.96 3.50
N CYS A 181 7.32 -9.66 3.71
CA CYS A 181 7.10 -9.04 5.03
C CYS A 181 5.72 -8.36 5.14
N GLY A 182 4.89 -8.45 4.09
CA GLY A 182 3.54 -7.89 4.09
C GLY A 182 2.90 -7.88 2.71
N PHE A 183 1.74 -7.24 2.62
CA PHE A 183 0.86 -7.28 1.46
C PHE A 183 0.21 -5.94 1.16
N GLY A 184 -0.04 -5.69 -0.14
CA GLY A 184 -0.97 -4.68 -0.60
C GLY A 184 -2.27 -5.33 -1.10
N LEU A 185 -3.40 -5.03 -0.46
CA LEU A 185 -4.70 -5.63 -0.74
C LEU A 185 -5.71 -4.58 -1.19
N GLY A 186 -6.33 -4.78 -2.32
CA GLY A 186 -7.32 -3.87 -2.90
C GLY A 186 -8.74 -4.43 -2.83
N THR A 187 -9.23 -4.90 -3.97
CA THR A 187 -10.63 -5.38 -4.16
C THR A 187 -11.02 -6.55 -3.27
N ASN A 188 -10.07 -7.25 -2.71
CA ASN A 188 -10.31 -8.34 -1.76
C ASN A 188 -10.81 -7.84 -0.39
N ILE A 189 -10.60 -6.57 -0.07
CA ILE A 189 -11.12 -5.91 1.15
C ILE A 189 -12.13 -4.83 0.76
N ILE A 190 -11.81 -4.02 -0.27
CA ILE A 190 -12.69 -2.97 -0.77
C ILE A 190 -13.52 -3.53 -1.93
N ASP A 191 -14.55 -4.32 -1.61
CA ASP A 191 -15.48 -4.82 -2.61
C ASP A 191 -16.37 -3.68 -3.12
N LYS A 192 -16.41 -3.51 -4.44
CA LYS A 192 -17.17 -2.41 -5.09
C LYS A 192 -18.68 -2.49 -4.82
N ASN A 193 -19.25 -3.70 -4.69
CA ASN A 193 -20.67 -3.85 -4.40
C ASN A 193 -20.96 -3.50 -2.95
N MET A 194 -20.08 -3.88 -2.00
CA MET A 194 -20.20 -3.47 -0.61
C MET A 194 -20.16 -1.94 -0.48
N VAL A 195 -19.18 -1.28 -1.12
CA VAL A 195 -19.08 0.20 -1.13
C VAL A 195 -20.32 0.83 -1.73
N LYS A 196 -20.81 0.32 -2.90
CA LYS A 196 -22.01 0.82 -3.56
C LYS A 196 -23.24 0.71 -2.66
N ASN A 197 -23.38 -0.40 -1.94
CA ASN A 197 -24.52 -0.69 -1.07
C ASN A 197 -24.37 -0.15 0.36
N ASN A 198 -23.28 0.58 0.66
CA ASN A 198 -22.91 1.06 1.99
C ASN A 198 -22.80 -0.08 3.04
N ASP A 199 -22.37 -1.27 2.61
CA ASP A 199 -22.14 -2.42 3.49
C ASP A 199 -20.75 -2.30 4.16
N PHE A 200 -20.63 -1.32 5.04
CA PHE A 200 -19.40 -1.06 5.78
C PHE A 200 -19.10 -2.12 6.85
N ASP A 201 -20.13 -2.80 7.36
CA ASP A 201 -19.96 -3.91 8.29
C ASP A 201 -19.35 -5.13 7.58
N GLY A 202 -19.74 -5.41 6.33
CA GLY A 202 -19.11 -6.41 5.48
C GLY A 202 -17.64 -6.11 5.21
N ILE A 203 -17.28 -4.86 4.91
CA ILE A 203 -15.88 -4.42 4.75
C ILE A 203 -15.10 -4.64 6.06
N THR A 204 -15.68 -4.28 7.20
CA THR A 204 -15.07 -4.49 8.53
C THR A 204 -14.78 -5.96 8.76
N ALA A 205 -15.76 -6.83 8.47
CA ALA A 205 -15.61 -8.27 8.66
C ALA A 205 -14.53 -8.88 7.75
N LEU A 206 -14.44 -8.42 6.48
CA LEU A 206 -13.37 -8.84 5.57
C LEU A 206 -11.99 -8.36 6.05
N ALA A 207 -11.86 -7.10 6.44
CA ALA A 207 -10.62 -6.56 6.98
C ALA A 207 -10.14 -7.36 8.19
N ALA A 208 -11.05 -7.69 9.12
CA ALA A 208 -10.73 -8.48 10.30
C ALA A 208 -10.22 -9.90 9.95
N LYS A 209 -10.79 -10.56 8.92
CA LYS A 209 -10.31 -11.87 8.45
C LYS A 209 -8.87 -11.79 7.93
N TYR A 210 -8.52 -10.76 7.15
CA TYR A 210 -7.17 -10.58 6.66
C TYR A 210 -6.18 -10.24 7.78
N VAL A 211 -6.60 -9.43 8.76
CA VAL A 211 -5.77 -9.14 9.95
C VAL A 211 -5.49 -10.42 10.75
N GLU A 212 -6.47 -11.31 10.89
CA GLU A 212 -6.27 -12.60 11.57
C GLU A 212 -5.32 -13.52 10.78
N ALA A 213 -5.46 -13.57 9.45
CA ALA A 213 -4.66 -14.42 8.59
C ALA A 213 -3.15 -14.04 8.56
N VAL A 214 -2.77 -12.85 8.98
CA VAL A 214 -1.36 -12.42 8.97
C VAL A 214 -0.70 -12.36 10.35
N LYS A 215 -1.41 -12.76 11.41
CA LYS A 215 -0.86 -12.82 12.76
C LYS A 215 0.21 -13.90 12.89
#